data_21890f7946bf0457bcd9b3c70134d0d7
#
_entry.id   21890f7946bf0457bcd9b3c70134d0d7
#
_cell.length_a   1.000
_cell.length_b   1.000
_cell.length_c   1.000
_cell.angle_alpha   90.00
_cell.angle_beta   90.00
_cell.angle_gamma   90.00
#
_symmetry.space_group_name_H-M   'P 1'
#
loop_
_entity.id
_entity.type
_entity.pdbx_description
1 polymer ?
#
loop_
_entity_poly.entity_id
_entity_poly.type
_entity_poly.pdbx_seq_one_letter_code
_entity_poly.pdbx_strand_id
1 'polypeptide(L)'
;MQYRILKDTDLQLSNICLGTASFGEKLSKEESFEILDEYVRRGGNFVDTANIYCRWVPGLENCSEKILGEWLRSRGAYKDVVIATKGGHYLFDTPDRIPRVNETEIRKDLEESLLTMGLDVIDFYWLHRDDETKSAEEIMDILERLRREGKIRYYGLSNYRTERLEKAETYMRSKGLPGPYAVSNQWSMASVNPGKNTNPDPTLVELTEEEYRWHCAAQIPSVPFSSTAMGFFEKLNKACVEVKDGRIISGGNIENIALSLREAYLNEENLRKYEFLLNLKEETGYSLQTLSAAYLISSPFQVFPVTGARNTEQLEDIVRAGEIYIEPERFRLNGYDSGKRSENFIR
;
A
#
# COMPACT_ATOMS: atom_id res chain seq x y z
N MET A 1 -9.08 -3.18 16.53
CA MET A 1 -8.17 -3.66 15.45
C MET A 1 -8.14 -5.17 15.44
N GLN A 2 -8.20 -5.83 14.28
CA GLN A 2 -7.96 -7.27 14.14
C GLN A 2 -6.51 -7.50 13.74
N TYR A 3 -5.98 -8.69 14.08
CA TYR A 3 -4.61 -9.06 13.78
C TYR A 3 -4.57 -10.36 12.99
N ARG A 4 -3.58 -10.47 12.10
CA ARG A 4 -3.27 -11.70 11.36
C ARG A 4 -1.77 -11.95 11.42
N ILE A 5 -1.39 -13.22 11.56
CA ILE A 5 0.02 -13.60 11.36
C ILE A 5 0.29 -13.55 9.86
N LEU A 6 1.28 -12.76 9.44
CA LEU A 6 1.70 -12.71 8.04
C LEU A 6 2.19 -14.12 7.65
N LYS A 7 1.64 -14.63 6.55
CA LYS A 7 1.92 -16.00 6.11
C LYS A 7 3.43 -16.27 6.03
N ASP A 8 3.83 -17.44 6.49
CA ASP A 8 5.21 -17.95 6.53
C ASP A 8 6.18 -17.09 7.40
N THR A 9 5.65 -16.31 8.34
CA THR A 9 6.40 -15.49 9.30
C THR A 9 5.88 -15.62 10.72
N ASP A 10 6.57 -15.01 11.68
CA ASP A 10 6.11 -14.82 13.06
C ASP A 10 5.54 -13.41 13.32
N LEU A 11 5.37 -12.60 12.28
CA LEU A 11 4.86 -11.23 12.40
C LEU A 11 3.34 -11.24 12.58
N GLN A 12 2.89 -10.87 13.77
CA GLN A 12 1.48 -10.58 14.04
C GLN A 12 1.19 -9.11 13.66
N LEU A 13 0.48 -8.89 12.58
CA LEU A 13 0.20 -7.58 12.02
C LEU A 13 -1.25 -7.17 12.22
N SER A 14 -1.47 -5.89 12.56
CA SER A 14 -2.79 -5.28 12.38
C SER A 14 -3.18 -5.33 10.91
N ASN A 15 -4.43 -5.65 10.63
CA ASN A 15 -4.92 -5.80 9.24
C ASN A 15 -5.08 -4.47 8.47
N ILE A 16 -4.69 -3.35 9.07
CA ILE A 16 -4.45 -2.05 8.44
C ILE A 16 -2.98 -1.69 8.66
N CYS A 17 -2.29 -1.28 7.61
CA CYS A 17 -0.93 -0.77 7.65
C CYS A 17 -0.95 0.76 7.59
N LEU A 18 -0.27 1.45 8.51
CA LEU A 18 -0.13 2.91 8.47
C LEU A 18 1.00 3.32 7.54
N GLY A 19 0.67 4.01 6.45
CA GLY A 19 1.64 4.60 5.53
C GLY A 19 2.09 5.99 5.98
N THR A 20 3.39 6.25 5.97
CA THR A 20 4.00 7.46 6.50
C THR A 20 4.57 8.41 5.43
N ALA A 21 4.22 8.23 4.16
CA ALA A 21 4.77 9.03 3.04
C ALA A 21 4.54 10.55 3.16
N SER A 22 3.58 10.99 3.98
CA SER A 22 3.29 12.41 4.23
C SER A 22 4.05 13.01 5.40
N PHE A 23 4.75 12.21 6.19
CA PHE A 23 5.42 12.65 7.41
C PHE A 23 6.64 13.52 7.08
N GLY A 24 6.68 14.71 7.64
CA GLY A 24 7.75 15.69 7.45
C GLY A 24 7.67 16.51 6.16
N GLU A 25 6.77 16.14 5.22
CA GLU A 25 6.49 16.92 4.01
C GLU A 25 5.14 17.66 4.12
N LYS A 26 4.06 16.91 4.30
CA LYS A 26 2.67 17.44 4.38
C LYS A 26 2.17 17.52 5.82
N LEU A 27 2.80 16.82 6.71
CA LEU A 27 2.53 16.79 8.13
C LEU A 27 3.80 17.19 8.88
N SER A 28 3.64 18.06 9.86
CA SER A 28 4.71 18.36 10.82
C SER A 28 5.11 17.12 11.62
N LYS A 29 6.20 17.22 12.34
CA LYS A 29 6.63 16.18 13.28
C LYS A 29 5.57 15.93 14.36
N GLU A 30 5.01 16.98 14.92
CA GLU A 30 3.99 16.93 15.97
C GLU A 30 2.73 16.22 15.48
N GLU A 31 2.19 16.60 14.32
CA GLU A 31 1.04 15.95 13.70
C GLU A 31 1.32 14.47 13.38
N SER A 32 2.54 14.17 12.91
CA SER A 32 2.96 12.79 12.65
C SER A 32 3.02 11.95 13.93
N PHE A 33 3.48 12.53 15.04
CA PHE A 33 3.50 11.87 16.34
C PHE A 33 2.09 11.62 16.88
N GLU A 34 1.18 12.59 16.74
CA GLU A 34 -0.22 12.43 17.12
C GLU A 34 -0.89 11.26 16.35
N ILE A 35 -0.61 11.15 15.06
CA ILE A 35 -1.13 10.05 14.23
C ILE A 35 -0.55 8.70 14.69
N LEU A 36 0.75 8.61 14.96
CA LEU A 36 1.41 7.39 15.44
C LEU A 36 0.88 6.98 16.82
N ASP A 37 0.80 7.93 17.76
CA ASP A 37 0.30 7.68 19.10
C ASP A 37 -1.16 7.19 19.06
N GLU A 38 -2.01 7.82 18.26
CA GLU A 38 -3.41 7.42 18.10
C GLU A 38 -3.55 6.07 17.40
N TYR A 39 -2.71 5.79 16.37
CA TYR A 39 -2.71 4.51 15.67
C TYR A 39 -2.38 3.35 16.62
N VAL A 40 -1.33 3.48 17.42
CA VAL A 40 -0.95 2.48 18.42
C VAL A 40 -2.00 2.36 19.53
N ARG A 41 -2.55 3.48 20.01
CA ARG A 41 -3.63 3.48 21.00
C ARG A 41 -4.86 2.71 20.54
N ARG A 42 -5.14 2.71 19.23
CA ARG A 42 -6.23 1.93 18.62
C ARG A 42 -5.85 0.49 18.27
N GLY A 43 -4.65 0.05 18.68
CA GLY A 43 -4.15 -1.29 18.45
C GLY A 43 -3.51 -1.50 17.07
N GLY A 44 -3.19 -0.44 16.34
CA GLY A 44 -2.38 -0.57 15.12
C GLY A 44 -0.93 -0.86 15.47
N ASN A 45 -0.30 -1.75 14.73
CA ASN A 45 1.10 -2.10 14.95
C ASN A 45 1.93 -2.27 13.68
N PHE A 46 1.36 -2.07 12.50
CA PHE A 46 2.07 -2.23 11.24
C PHE A 46 2.27 -0.87 10.57
N VAL A 47 3.53 -0.41 10.48
CA VAL A 47 3.89 0.92 9.97
C VAL A 47 4.79 0.77 8.75
N ASP A 48 4.44 1.43 7.64
CA ASP A 48 5.15 1.40 6.37
C ASP A 48 5.77 2.77 6.05
N THR A 49 7.08 2.79 5.84
CA THR A 49 7.88 3.94 5.44
C THR A 49 8.75 3.60 4.21
N ALA A 50 9.69 4.46 3.84
CA ALA A 50 10.73 4.18 2.84
C ALA A 50 11.91 5.15 2.97
N ASN A 51 13.11 4.67 2.67
CA ASN A 51 14.33 5.47 2.62
C ASN A 51 14.22 6.68 1.67
N ILE A 52 13.53 6.50 0.54
CA ILE A 52 13.37 7.54 -0.50
C ILE A 52 12.35 8.62 -0.14
N TYR A 53 11.50 8.43 0.89
CA TYR A 53 10.43 9.37 1.18
C TYR A 53 10.97 10.75 1.54
N CYS A 54 10.34 11.78 0.99
CA CYS A 54 10.70 13.19 1.03
C CYS A 54 11.95 13.59 0.21
N ARG A 55 12.73 12.66 -0.37
CA ARG A 55 13.92 13.03 -1.18
C ARG A 55 13.56 13.79 -2.47
N TRP A 56 12.30 13.84 -2.85
CA TRP A 56 11.82 14.70 -3.95
C TRP A 56 11.68 16.18 -3.56
N VAL A 57 11.82 16.50 -2.26
CA VAL A 57 11.83 17.88 -1.74
C VAL A 57 13.22 18.18 -1.20
N PRO A 58 13.98 19.10 -1.83
CA PRO A 58 15.31 19.46 -1.34
C PRO A 58 15.29 19.93 0.11
N GLY A 59 16.18 19.38 0.92
CA GLY A 59 16.29 19.69 2.35
C GLY A 59 15.41 18.84 3.28
N LEU A 60 14.56 17.99 2.73
CA LEU A 60 13.69 17.08 3.50
C LEU A 60 14.06 15.59 3.36
N GLU A 61 15.28 15.30 2.90
CA GLU A 61 15.73 13.94 2.60
C GLU A 61 15.49 12.99 3.78
N ASN A 62 14.79 11.88 3.49
CA ASN A 62 14.50 10.82 4.44
C ASN A 62 13.72 11.29 5.70
N CYS A 63 12.89 12.34 5.58
CA CYS A 63 12.19 12.93 6.72
C CYS A 63 11.21 11.95 7.38
N SER A 64 10.57 11.08 6.62
CA SER A 64 9.63 10.09 7.15
C SER A 64 10.30 9.12 8.13
N GLU A 65 11.44 8.52 7.76
CA GLU A 65 12.19 7.63 8.66
C GLU A 65 12.81 8.39 9.85
N LYS A 66 13.26 9.65 9.65
CA LYS A 66 13.76 10.50 10.74
C LYS A 66 12.68 10.71 11.81
N ILE A 67 11.47 11.10 11.39
CA ILE A 67 10.34 11.32 12.29
C ILE A 67 9.96 10.01 13.00
N LEU A 68 9.87 8.92 12.26
CA LEU A 68 9.55 7.61 12.84
C LEU A 68 10.61 7.16 13.86
N GLY A 69 11.89 7.32 13.54
CA GLY A 69 12.99 7.01 14.47
C GLY A 69 12.98 7.87 15.73
N GLU A 70 12.67 9.17 15.62
CA GLU A 70 12.50 10.05 16.78
C GLU A 70 11.30 9.64 17.64
N TRP A 71 10.19 9.28 17.00
CA TRP A 71 9.01 8.79 17.70
C TRP A 71 9.29 7.48 18.44
N LEU A 72 9.91 6.49 17.78
CA LEU A 72 10.32 5.22 18.40
C LEU A 72 11.17 5.43 19.64
N ARG A 73 12.18 6.31 19.56
CA ARG A 73 13.06 6.65 20.69
C ARG A 73 12.28 7.34 21.82
N SER A 74 11.46 8.32 21.47
CA SER A 74 10.76 9.15 22.46
C SER A 74 9.67 8.38 23.23
N ARG A 75 9.07 7.36 22.60
CA ARG A 75 8.00 6.53 23.20
C ARG A 75 8.53 5.19 23.73
N GLY A 76 9.76 4.79 23.36
CA GLY A 76 10.28 3.46 23.64
C GLY A 76 9.50 2.35 22.90
N ALA A 77 8.88 2.70 21.76
CA ALA A 77 7.86 1.91 21.07
C ALA A 77 8.42 0.81 20.15
N TYR A 78 9.69 0.45 20.28
CA TYR A 78 10.37 -0.53 19.42
C TYR A 78 9.75 -1.94 19.43
N LYS A 79 8.99 -2.29 20.47
CA LYS A 79 8.31 -3.58 20.59
C LYS A 79 6.81 -3.51 20.30
N ASP A 80 6.30 -2.32 20.16
CA ASP A 80 4.86 -2.09 20.00
C ASP A 80 4.44 -2.07 18.53
N VAL A 81 5.41 -1.90 17.62
CA VAL A 81 5.17 -1.79 16.19
C VAL A 81 6.13 -2.67 15.38
N VAL A 82 5.62 -3.15 14.25
CA VAL A 82 6.37 -3.81 13.17
C VAL A 82 6.68 -2.77 12.12
N ILE A 83 7.96 -2.54 11.84
CA ILE A 83 8.40 -1.52 10.88
C ILE A 83 8.71 -2.16 9.55
N ALA A 84 8.01 -1.69 8.50
CA ALA A 84 8.36 -1.94 7.12
C ALA A 84 9.02 -0.69 6.51
N THR A 85 10.18 -0.86 5.87
CA THR A 85 10.79 0.19 5.06
C THR A 85 11.25 -0.35 3.72
N LYS A 86 11.67 0.56 2.81
CA LYS A 86 11.96 0.23 1.40
C LYS A 86 13.27 0.84 0.96
N GLY A 87 14.03 0.10 0.13
CA GLY A 87 15.21 0.61 -0.57
C GLY A 87 15.25 0.17 -2.03
N GLY A 88 16.33 0.54 -2.73
CA GLY A 88 16.50 0.21 -4.15
C GLY A 88 15.65 1.08 -5.09
N HIS A 89 15.17 2.24 -4.64
CA HIS A 89 14.50 3.21 -5.52
C HIS A 89 15.53 4.01 -6.32
N TYR A 90 15.19 4.42 -7.56
CA TYR A 90 16.00 5.39 -8.29
C TYR A 90 16.05 6.74 -7.54
N LEU A 91 17.07 7.54 -7.78
CA LEU A 91 17.19 8.88 -7.19
C LEU A 91 16.50 9.92 -8.07
N PHE A 92 15.88 10.92 -7.43
CA PHE A 92 15.13 11.97 -8.15
C PHE A 92 16.03 13.03 -8.80
N ASP A 93 17.29 13.10 -8.40
CA ASP A 93 18.32 13.99 -8.96
C ASP A 93 18.98 13.43 -10.24
N THR A 94 18.64 12.20 -10.62
CA THR A 94 19.09 11.57 -11.86
C THR A 94 17.95 11.60 -12.91
N PRO A 95 18.23 12.13 -14.14
CA PRO A 95 17.17 12.33 -15.14
C PRO A 95 16.57 11.01 -15.68
N ASP A 96 17.33 9.92 -15.67
CA ASP A 96 16.99 8.69 -16.38
C ASP A 96 16.39 7.59 -15.49
N ARG A 97 15.98 7.90 -14.25
CA ARG A 97 15.45 6.89 -13.29
C ARG A 97 16.29 5.61 -13.27
N ILE A 98 17.61 5.76 -13.16
CA ILE A 98 18.55 4.65 -13.19
C ILE A 98 18.22 3.66 -12.06
N PRO A 99 17.97 2.38 -12.37
CA PRO A 99 17.67 1.38 -11.36
C PRO A 99 18.83 1.22 -10.36
N ARG A 100 18.49 1.10 -9.07
CA ARG A 100 19.46 0.90 -7.98
C ARG A 100 19.29 -0.47 -7.32
N VAL A 101 18.74 -1.43 -8.06
CA VAL A 101 18.48 -2.79 -7.60
C VAL A 101 19.74 -3.63 -7.75
N ASN A 102 20.75 -3.34 -6.93
CA ASN A 102 21.97 -4.11 -6.79
C ASN A 102 22.39 -4.15 -5.32
N GLU A 103 23.22 -5.13 -4.96
CA GLU A 103 23.55 -5.38 -3.55
C GLU A 103 24.17 -4.15 -2.85
N THR A 104 25.03 -3.42 -3.53
CA THR A 104 25.71 -2.24 -2.95
C THR A 104 24.72 -1.14 -2.60
N GLU A 105 23.82 -0.81 -3.54
CA GLU A 105 22.84 0.27 -3.33
C GLU A 105 21.74 -0.15 -2.34
N ILE A 106 21.29 -1.40 -2.42
CA ILE A 106 20.30 -1.93 -1.46
C ILE A 106 20.86 -1.92 -0.03
N ARG A 107 22.13 -2.35 0.16
CA ARG A 107 22.79 -2.29 1.48
C ARG A 107 22.94 -0.88 1.99
N LYS A 108 23.35 0.04 1.11
CA LYS A 108 23.48 1.46 1.47
C LYS A 108 22.17 2.03 2.00
N ASP A 109 21.07 1.83 1.26
CA ASP A 109 19.74 2.29 1.67
C ASP A 109 19.30 1.63 2.98
N LEU A 110 19.54 0.32 3.14
CA LEU A 110 19.20 -0.42 4.35
C LEU A 110 19.98 0.07 5.58
N GLU A 111 21.28 0.25 5.45
CA GLU A 111 22.13 0.74 6.54
C GLU A 111 21.78 2.16 6.94
N GLU A 112 21.48 3.03 5.97
CA GLU A 112 20.97 4.37 6.23
C GLU A 112 19.63 4.32 6.99
N SER A 113 18.70 3.46 6.59
CA SER A 113 17.41 3.28 7.26
C SER A 113 17.57 2.78 8.70
N LEU A 114 18.42 1.77 8.92
CA LEU A 114 18.74 1.25 10.26
C LEU A 114 19.29 2.36 11.17
N LEU A 115 20.29 3.12 10.67
CA LEU A 115 20.90 4.22 11.42
C LEU A 115 19.89 5.35 11.73
N THR A 116 19.11 5.74 10.73
CA THR A 116 18.14 6.83 10.84
C THR A 116 17.05 6.52 11.86
N MET A 117 16.52 5.32 11.84
CA MET A 117 15.46 4.89 12.76
C MET A 117 16.01 4.41 14.12
N GLY A 118 17.32 4.14 14.22
CA GLY A 118 17.94 3.61 15.43
C GLY A 118 17.57 2.16 15.69
N LEU A 119 17.50 1.35 14.63
CA LEU A 119 17.16 -0.05 14.65
C LEU A 119 18.39 -0.92 14.33
N ASP A 120 18.51 -2.08 14.96
CA ASP A 120 19.54 -3.07 14.64
C ASP A 120 19.09 -3.99 13.47
N VAL A 121 17.78 -4.20 13.35
CA VAL A 121 17.14 -5.09 12.38
C VAL A 121 15.84 -4.45 11.88
N ILE A 122 15.57 -4.52 10.58
CA ILE A 122 14.26 -4.16 10.00
C ILE A 122 13.34 -5.39 10.04
N ASP A 123 12.12 -5.23 10.53
CA ASP A 123 11.14 -6.32 10.58
C ASP A 123 10.73 -6.77 9.18
N PHE A 124 10.41 -5.81 8.30
CA PHE A 124 10.02 -6.08 6.93
C PHE A 124 10.68 -5.12 5.94
N TYR A 125 11.40 -5.64 4.96
CA TYR A 125 12.13 -4.83 3.99
C TYR A 125 11.57 -5.01 2.59
N TRP A 126 11.14 -3.94 1.96
CA TRP A 126 10.66 -3.93 0.58
C TRP A 126 11.78 -3.58 -0.38
N LEU A 127 11.89 -4.33 -1.46
CA LEU A 127 12.54 -3.82 -2.64
C LEU A 127 11.55 -2.91 -3.38
N HIS A 128 11.87 -1.61 -3.46
CA HIS A 128 10.89 -0.56 -3.79
C HIS A 128 10.55 -0.48 -5.27
N ARG A 129 11.47 -0.92 -6.14
CA ARG A 129 11.33 -0.96 -7.60
C ARG A 129 11.96 -2.21 -8.15
N ASP A 130 11.51 -2.61 -9.34
CA ASP A 130 12.15 -3.67 -10.12
C ASP A 130 13.30 -3.11 -10.98
N ASP A 131 14.21 -3.98 -11.36
CA ASP A 131 15.20 -3.79 -12.41
C ASP A 131 15.12 -4.98 -13.37
N GLU A 132 14.39 -4.79 -14.46
CA GLU A 132 14.15 -5.86 -15.45
C GLU A 132 15.43 -6.32 -16.17
N THR A 133 16.56 -5.61 -16.00
CA THR A 133 17.88 -6.04 -16.53
C THR A 133 18.49 -7.16 -15.70
N LYS A 134 17.98 -7.40 -14.49
CA LYS A 134 18.40 -8.45 -13.57
C LYS A 134 17.39 -9.59 -13.53
N SER A 135 17.88 -10.81 -13.31
CA SER A 135 16.98 -11.93 -13.08
C SER A 135 16.26 -11.81 -11.73
N ALA A 136 15.08 -12.41 -11.63
CA ALA A 136 14.38 -12.46 -10.35
C ALA A 136 15.16 -13.25 -9.31
N GLU A 137 15.89 -14.27 -9.75
CA GLU A 137 16.76 -15.13 -8.94
C GLU A 137 17.89 -14.33 -8.28
N GLU A 138 18.60 -13.48 -9.05
CA GLU A 138 19.65 -12.61 -8.53
C GLU A 138 19.11 -11.67 -7.44
N ILE A 139 17.95 -11.08 -7.69
CA ILE A 139 17.29 -10.16 -6.76
C ILE A 139 16.92 -10.88 -5.46
N MET A 140 16.32 -12.07 -5.57
CA MET A 140 15.91 -12.85 -4.40
C MET A 140 17.12 -13.32 -3.59
N ASP A 141 18.24 -13.67 -4.24
CA ASP A 141 19.47 -14.05 -3.54
C ASP A 141 20.08 -12.90 -2.74
N ILE A 142 19.99 -11.65 -3.23
CA ILE A 142 20.43 -10.47 -2.47
C ILE A 142 19.57 -10.32 -1.19
N LEU A 143 18.26 -10.37 -1.32
CA LEU A 143 17.33 -10.20 -0.17
C LEU A 143 17.49 -11.33 0.85
N GLU A 144 17.61 -12.58 0.40
CA GLU A 144 17.81 -13.72 1.29
C GLU A 144 19.17 -13.67 2.00
N ARG A 145 20.21 -13.11 1.38
CA ARG A 145 21.51 -12.88 2.03
C ARG A 145 21.38 -11.87 3.17
N LEU A 146 20.70 -10.74 2.94
CA LEU A 146 20.46 -9.73 3.98
C LEU A 146 19.67 -10.31 5.16
N ARG A 147 18.70 -11.20 4.87
CA ARG A 147 17.93 -11.89 5.89
C ARG A 147 18.82 -12.85 6.71
N ARG A 148 19.67 -13.63 6.07
CA ARG A 148 20.62 -14.54 6.74
C ARG A 148 21.66 -13.81 7.59
N GLU A 149 22.03 -12.60 7.18
CA GLU A 149 22.93 -11.73 7.95
C GLU A 149 22.23 -11.11 9.17
N GLY A 150 20.92 -11.28 9.30
CA GLY A 150 20.13 -10.72 10.39
C GLY A 150 19.90 -9.22 10.31
N LYS A 151 20.08 -8.61 9.13
CA LYS A 151 19.83 -7.19 8.89
C LYS A 151 18.33 -6.90 8.67
N ILE A 152 17.62 -7.87 8.12
CA ILE A 152 16.18 -7.85 7.92
C ILE A 152 15.58 -9.17 8.39
N ARG A 153 14.35 -9.17 8.91
CA ARG A 153 13.69 -10.42 9.30
C ARG A 153 12.96 -11.05 8.11
N TYR A 154 12.21 -10.24 7.39
CA TYR A 154 11.44 -10.65 6.21
C TYR A 154 11.53 -9.60 5.11
N TYR A 155 11.15 -9.98 3.90
CA TYR A 155 11.23 -9.11 2.73
C TYR A 155 10.09 -9.35 1.75
N GLY A 156 9.83 -8.34 0.94
CA GLY A 156 8.83 -8.38 -0.13
C GLY A 156 9.24 -7.56 -1.33
N LEU A 157 8.44 -7.65 -2.38
CA LEU A 157 8.65 -6.97 -3.64
C LEU A 157 7.57 -5.91 -3.85
N SER A 158 7.97 -4.71 -4.27
CA SER A 158 7.06 -3.61 -4.56
C SER A 158 7.25 -3.14 -6.00
N ASN A 159 6.14 -2.95 -6.72
CA ASN A 159 6.15 -2.56 -8.12
C ASN A 159 6.79 -3.61 -9.04
N TYR A 160 6.47 -4.87 -8.82
CA TYR A 160 6.87 -5.99 -9.66
C TYR A 160 5.67 -6.51 -10.46
N ARG A 161 5.87 -6.79 -11.75
CA ARG A 161 4.86 -7.41 -12.60
C ARG A 161 4.67 -8.88 -12.25
N THR A 162 3.49 -9.42 -12.51
CA THR A 162 3.10 -10.81 -12.16
C THR A 162 4.11 -11.85 -12.63
N GLU A 163 4.57 -11.77 -13.88
CA GLU A 163 5.59 -12.69 -14.42
C GLU A 163 6.87 -12.72 -13.59
N ARG A 164 7.29 -11.55 -13.06
CA ARG A 164 8.49 -11.44 -12.23
C ARG A 164 8.25 -12.02 -10.84
N LEU A 165 7.04 -11.84 -10.30
CA LEU A 165 6.62 -12.41 -9.03
C LEU A 165 6.56 -13.94 -9.10
N GLU A 166 6.04 -14.51 -10.18
CA GLU A 166 5.98 -15.95 -10.43
C GLU A 166 7.39 -16.56 -10.51
N LYS A 167 8.32 -15.90 -11.21
CA LYS A 167 9.73 -16.33 -11.30
C LYS A 167 10.39 -16.30 -9.91
N ALA A 168 10.20 -15.23 -9.15
CA ALA A 168 10.74 -15.10 -7.80
C ALA A 168 10.19 -16.20 -6.87
N GLU A 169 8.87 -16.43 -6.87
CA GLU A 169 8.23 -17.48 -6.09
C GLU A 169 8.77 -18.87 -6.45
N THR A 170 8.76 -19.21 -7.74
CA THR A 170 9.23 -20.52 -8.25
C THR A 170 10.68 -20.77 -7.84
N TYR A 171 11.54 -19.78 -7.99
CA TYR A 171 12.93 -19.88 -7.60
C TYR A 171 13.10 -20.14 -6.10
N MET A 172 12.45 -19.36 -5.25
CA MET A 172 12.57 -19.52 -3.81
C MET A 172 12.00 -20.86 -3.34
N ARG A 173 10.86 -21.29 -3.87
CA ARG A 173 10.32 -22.62 -3.60
C ARG A 173 11.25 -23.76 -4.01
N SER A 174 11.98 -23.62 -5.12
CA SER A 174 12.98 -24.61 -5.54
C SER A 174 14.14 -24.76 -4.54
N LYS A 175 14.36 -23.74 -3.72
CA LYS A 175 15.33 -23.74 -2.61
C LYS A 175 14.74 -24.16 -1.26
N GLY A 176 13.47 -24.57 -1.24
CA GLY A 176 12.76 -24.91 0.01
C GLY A 176 12.46 -23.71 0.89
N LEU A 177 12.45 -22.51 0.32
CA LEU A 177 12.14 -21.27 1.01
C LEU A 177 10.75 -20.77 0.55
N PRO A 178 10.04 -19.98 1.38
CA PRO A 178 8.87 -19.23 0.94
C PRO A 178 9.27 -18.32 -0.23
N GLY A 179 8.31 -17.95 -1.08
CA GLY A 179 8.53 -16.90 -2.09
C GLY A 179 8.81 -15.54 -1.43
N PRO A 180 8.64 -14.42 -2.13
CA PRO A 180 8.56 -13.15 -1.42
C PRO A 180 7.45 -13.25 -0.38
N TYR A 181 7.72 -12.78 0.86
CA TYR A 181 6.76 -12.95 1.96
C TYR A 181 5.49 -12.10 1.78
N ALA A 182 5.58 -11.05 0.98
CA ALA A 182 4.43 -10.24 0.55
C ALA A 182 4.78 -9.43 -0.70
N VAL A 183 3.73 -8.88 -1.35
CA VAL A 183 3.83 -7.98 -2.51
C VAL A 183 3.15 -6.66 -2.21
N SER A 184 3.77 -5.54 -2.64
CA SER A 184 3.22 -4.19 -2.47
C SER A 184 3.11 -3.50 -3.83
N ASN A 185 2.04 -3.77 -4.56
CA ASN A 185 1.66 -3.09 -5.79
C ASN A 185 0.48 -2.14 -5.54
N GLN A 186 0.24 -1.19 -6.44
CA GLN A 186 -0.89 -0.27 -6.32
C GLN A 186 -2.20 -1.04 -6.46
N TRP A 187 -3.08 -0.95 -5.47
CA TRP A 187 -4.41 -1.54 -5.58
C TRP A 187 -5.41 -0.86 -4.66
N SER A 188 -6.60 -0.62 -5.19
CA SER A 188 -7.75 -0.07 -4.48
C SER A 188 -9.04 -0.65 -5.06
N MET A 189 -10.16 -0.37 -4.40
CA MET A 189 -11.48 -0.67 -4.99
C MET A 189 -11.73 0.12 -6.29
N ALA A 190 -11.18 1.35 -6.40
CA ALA A 190 -11.30 2.15 -7.62
C ALA A 190 -10.33 1.66 -8.70
N SER A 191 -10.83 1.53 -9.93
CA SER A 191 -10.05 1.19 -11.11
C SER A 191 -9.42 2.45 -11.71
N VAL A 192 -8.12 2.40 -12.01
CA VAL A 192 -7.40 3.51 -12.65
C VAL A 192 -7.76 3.58 -14.14
N ASN A 193 -7.96 4.78 -14.67
CA ASN A 193 -8.16 4.98 -16.11
C ASN A 193 -6.88 4.61 -16.88
N PRO A 194 -6.98 3.93 -18.02
CA PRO A 194 -5.82 3.53 -18.81
C PRO A 194 -4.88 4.70 -19.11
N GLY A 195 -3.60 4.55 -18.78
CA GLY A 195 -2.57 5.56 -19.00
C GLY A 195 -2.69 6.81 -18.10
N LYS A 196 -3.59 6.81 -17.12
CA LYS A 196 -3.81 7.91 -16.17
C LYS A 196 -3.53 7.43 -14.74
N ASN A 197 -2.44 7.86 -14.17
CA ASN A 197 -2.15 7.65 -12.76
C ASN A 197 -2.03 9.02 -12.06
N THR A 198 -2.39 9.09 -10.79
CA THR A 198 -2.19 10.30 -9.98
C THR A 198 -0.70 10.63 -9.78
N ASN A 199 0.15 9.63 -9.89
CA ASN A 199 1.60 9.76 -9.96
C ASN A 199 2.07 9.29 -11.35
N PRO A 200 2.68 10.15 -12.16
CA PRO A 200 3.10 9.81 -13.53
C PRO A 200 4.40 8.99 -13.60
N ASP A 201 4.74 8.25 -12.55
CA ASP A 201 5.89 7.38 -12.53
C ASP A 201 5.61 6.06 -13.29
N PRO A 202 6.25 5.80 -14.45
CA PRO A 202 6.00 4.61 -15.26
C PRO A 202 6.53 3.32 -14.60
N THR A 203 7.28 3.42 -13.52
CA THR A 203 7.78 2.26 -12.76
C THR A 203 6.79 1.78 -11.69
N LEU A 204 5.65 2.45 -11.54
CA LEU A 204 4.57 1.98 -10.68
C LEU A 204 3.82 0.84 -11.35
N VAL A 205 3.52 -0.19 -10.58
CA VAL A 205 2.74 -1.34 -11.04
C VAL A 205 1.40 -1.36 -10.31
N GLU A 206 0.33 -1.39 -11.09
CA GLU A 206 -1.03 -1.62 -10.60
C GLU A 206 -1.32 -3.12 -10.59
N LEU A 207 -1.95 -3.61 -9.51
CA LEU A 207 -2.40 -5.00 -9.42
C LEU A 207 -3.40 -5.29 -10.54
N THR A 208 -3.03 -6.26 -11.39
CA THR A 208 -3.84 -6.71 -12.51
C THR A 208 -4.75 -7.87 -12.09
N GLU A 209 -5.71 -8.25 -12.95
CA GLU A 209 -6.49 -9.47 -12.76
C GLU A 209 -5.62 -10.72 -12.70
N GLU A 210 -4.56 -10.78 -13.50
CA GLU A 210 -3.58 -11.87 -13.51
C GLU A 210 -2.88 -11.97 -12.14
N GLU A 211 -2.42 -10.85 -11.61
CA GLU A 211 -1.81 -10.81 -10.28
C GLU A 211 -2.80 -11.19 -9.17
N TYR A 212 -4.05 -10.73 -9.26
CA TYR A 212 -5.10 -11.14 -8.33
C TYR A 212 -5.29 -12.65 -8.30
N ARG A 213 -5.38 -13.28 -9.50
CA ARG A 213 -5.49 -14.75 -9.62
C ARG A 213 -4.25 -15.46 -9.07
N TRP A 214 -3.07 -14.90 -9.32
CA TRP A 214 -1.84 -15.44 -8.76
C TRP A 214 -1.84 -15.37 -7.22
N HIS A 215 -2.25 -14.25 -6.63
CA HIS A 215 -2.42 -14.15 -5.17
C HIS A 215 -3.41 -15.20 -4.63
N CYS A 216 -4.51 -15.43 -5.32
CA CYS A 216 -5.49 -16.48 -4.96
C CYS A 216 -4.88 -17.87 -4.98
N ALA A 217 -4.02 -18.17 -5.95
CA ALA A 217 -3.38 -19.48 -6.10
C ALA A 217 -2.17 -19.67 -5.16
N ALA A 218 -1.26 -18.71 -5.13
CA ALA A 218 -0.03 -18.77 -4.36
C ALA A 218 -0.24 -18.48 -2.86
N GLN A 219 -1.36 -17.79 -2.53
CA GLN A 219 -1.66 -17.33 -1.17
C GLN A 219 -0.54 -16.46 -0.59
N ILE A 220 0.22 -15.74 -1.45
CA ILE A 220 1.19 -14.74 -1.01
C ILE A 220 0.43 -13.48 -0.62
N PRO A 221 0.70 -12.88 0.55
CA PRO A 221 0.01 -11.69 1.03
C PRO A 221 0.23 -10.47 0.13
N SER A 222 -0.79 -9.59 0.03
CA SER A 222 -0.68 -8.27 -0.58
C SER A 222 -0.70 -7.17 0.49
N VAL A 223 0.20 -6.20 0.35
CA VAL A 223 0.29 -4.98 1.18
C VAL A 223 0.18 -3.78 0.24
N PRO A 224 -1.00 -3.53 -0.35
CA PRO A 224 -1.15 -2.59 -1.44
C PRO A 224 -1.03 -1.14 -0.98
N PHE A 225 -0.31 -0.33 -1.76
CA PHE A 225 -0.32 1.12 -1.57
C PHE A 225 -1.46 1.79 -2.38
N SER A 226 -1.73 3.08 -2.09
CA SER A 226 -2.88 3.83 -2.65
C SER A 226 -4.24 3.12 -2.44
N SER A 227 -4.35 2.36 -1.39
CA SER A 227 -5.42 1.39 -1.12
C SER A 227 -6.83 1.98 -1.02
N THR A 228 -6.96 3.29 -0.79
CA THR A 228 -8.23 4.02 -0.78
C THR A 228 -8.40 4.95 -1.99
N ALA A 229 -7.59 4.78 -3.06
CA ALA A 229 -7.57 5.67 -4.22
C ALA A 229 -7.47 7.16 -3.81
N MET A 230 -6.60 7.46 -2.83
CA MET A 230 -6.45 8.80 -2.23
C MET A 230 -7.78 9.40 -1.72
N GLY A 231 -8.72 8.54 -1.28
CA GLY A 231 -10.03 8.94 -0.78
C GLY A 231 -11.00 9.37 -1.89
N PHE A 232 -10.88 8.86 -3.09
CA PHE A 232 -11.67 9.28 -4.25
C PHE A 232 -13.18 9.21 -4.01
N PHE A 233 -13.70 8.07 -3.52
CA PHE A 233 -15.13 7.92 -3.27
C PHE A 233 -15.64 8.86 -2.18
N GLU A 234 -14.88 9.05 -1.12
CA GLU A 234 -15.24 10.01 -0.06
C GLU A 234 -15.21 11.46 -0.57
N LYS A 235 -14.31 11.79 -1.49
CA LYS A 235 -14.28 13.12 -2.12
C LYS A 235 -15.46 13.35 -3.05
N LEU A 236 -15.95 12.34 -3.78
CA LEU A 236 -17.19 12.42 -4.54
C LEU A 236 -18.38 12.72 -3.62
N ASN A 237 -18.46 12.02 -2.48
CA ASN A 237 -19.52 12.21 -1.48
C ASN A 237 -19.48 13.62 -0.88
N LYS A 238 -18.31 14.09 -0.45
CA LYS A 238 -18.12 15.46 0.07
C LYS A 238 -18.38 16.55 -0.97
N ALA A 239 -18.17 16.26 -2.25
CA ALA A 239 -18.51 17.14 -3.37
C ALA A 239 -20.00 17.09 -3.75
N CYS A 240 -20.81 16.28 -3.06
CA CYS A 240 -22.24 16.10 -3.35
C CYS A 240 -22.51 15.65 -4.78
N VAL A 241 -21.66 14.77 -5.33
CA VAL A 241 -21.86 14.19 -6.66
C VAL A 241 -22.97 13.14 -6.58
N GLU A 242 -24.03 13.33 -7.36
CA GLU A 242 -25.13 12.37 -7.47
C GLU A 242 -24.95 11.48 -8.69
N VAL A 243 -25.13 10.19 -8.50
CA VAL A 243 -24.90 9.18 -9.54
C VAL A 243 -26.14 8.27 -9.62
N LYS A 244 -26.48 7.89 -10.85
CA LYS A 244 -27.49 6.86 -11.13
C LYS A 244 -27.05 6.01 -12.32
N ASP A 245 -27.13 4.69 -12.15
CA ASP A 245 -26.74 3.70 -13.17
C ASP A 245 -25.31 3.96 -13.72
N GLY A 246 -24.37 4.33 -12.86
CA GLY A 246 -22.99 4.63 -13.22
C GLY A 246 -22.78 5.96 -14.00
N ARG A 247 -23.74 6.87 -13.95
CA ARG A 247 -23.66 8.18 -14.63
C ARG A 247 -23.92 9.30 -13.65
N ILE A 248 -23.19 10.39 -13.81
CA ILE A 248 -23.40 11.60 -13.02
C ILE A 248 -24.72 12.25 -13.49
N ILE A 249 -25.66 12.38 -12.55
CA ILE A 249 -26.94 13.12 -12.75
C ILE A 249 -26.88 14.54 -12.17
N SER A 250 -26.02 14.76 -11.16
CA SER A 250 -25.67 16.07 -10.63
C SER A 250 -24.18 16.07 -10.28
N GLY A 251 -23.42 17.03 -10.78
CA GLY A 251 -21.98 17.13 -10.55
C GLY A 251 -21.62 17.68 -9.17
N GLY A 252 -22.55 18.30 -8.46
CA GLY A 252 -22.26 18.99 -7.21
C GLY A 252 -21.09 19.97 -7.35
N ASN A 253 -20.08 19.82 -6.49
CA ASN A 253 -18.84 20.60 -6.50
C ASN A 253 -17.64 19.74 -6.98
N ILE A 254 -17.82 18.94 -8.03
CA ILE A 254 -16.82 18.00 -8.53
C ILE A 254 -15.48 18.69 -8.91
N GLU A 255 -15.52 19.99 -9.23
CA GLU A 255 -14.34 20.81 -9.51
C GLU A 255 -13.42 20.96 -8.29
N ASN A 256 -13.92 20.78 -7.07
CA ASN A 256 -13.12 20.78 -5.84
C ASN A 256 -12.25 19.52 -5.72
N ILE A 257 -12.50 18.49 -6.52
CA ILE A 257 -11.67 17.30 -6.59
C ILE A 257 -10.52 17.59 -7.57
N ALA A 258 -9.29 17.38 -7.12
CA ALA A 258 -8.09 17.63 -7.93
C ALA A 258 -8.22 17.00 -9.34
N LEU A 259 -7.82 17.73 -10.37
CA LEU A 259 -7.94 17.28 -11.76
C LEU A 259 -7.24 15.92 -11.98
N SER A 260 -6.03 15.76 -11.45
CA SER A 260 -5.28 14.49 -11.55
C SER A 260 -6.05 13.29 -10.98
N LEU A 261 -6.81 13.50 -9.89
CA LEU A 261 -7.62 12.45 -9.28
C LEU A 261 -8.85 12.12 -10.13
N ARG A 262 -9.50 13.15 -10.72
CA ARG A 262 -10.60 12.95 -11.65
C ARG A 262 -10.13 12.25 -12.94
N GLU A 263 -9.01 12.66 -13.51
CA GLU A 263 -8.43 12.01 -14.68
C GLU A 263 -8.06 10.55 -14.40
N ALA A 264 -7.55 10.24 -13.19
CA ALA A 264 -7.18 8.89 -12.84
C ALA A 264 -8.36 7.96 -12.57
N TYR A 265 -9.44 8.45 -11.95
CA TYR A 265 -10.47 7.57 -11.39
C TYR A 265 -11.89 7.87 -11.86
N LEU A 266 -12.18 8.98 -12.54
CA LEU A 266 -13.54 9.28 -12.96
C LEU A 266 -13.90 8.49 -14.24
N ASN A 267 -14.62 7.39 -14.04
CA ASN A 267 -15.12 6.52 -15.09
C ASN A 267 -16.45 5.88 -14.68
N GLU A 268 -17.16 5.28 -15.62
CA GLU A 268 -18.47 4.66 -15.38
C GLU A 268 -18.40 3.52 -14.36
N GLU A 269 -17.35 2.69 -14.40
CA GLU A 269 -17.16 1.59 -13.44
C GLU A 269 -17.06 2.11 -12.02
N ASN A 270 -16.22 3.13 -11.79
CA ASN A 270 -16.06 3.71 -10.46
C ASN A 270 -17.30 4.47 -9.99
N LEU A 271 -18.08 5.06 -10.89
CA LEU A 271 -19.36 5.67 -10.54
C LEU A 271 -20.38 4.62 -10.08
N ARG A 272 -20.43 3.44 -10.70
CA ARG A 272 -21.24 2.30 -10.21
C ARG A 272 -20.76 1.80 -8.84
N LYS A 273 -19.44 1.71 -8.64
CA LYS A 273 -18.87 1.36 -7.33
C LYS A 273 -19.21 2.41 -6.28
N TYR A 274 -19.18 3.68 -6.63
CA TYR A 274 -19.58 4.76 -5.74
C TYR A 274 -21.06 4.67 -5.35
N GLU A 275 -21.96 4.48 -6.30
CA GLU A 275 -23.39 4.27 -6.04
C GLU A 275 -23.63 3.07 -5.11
N PHE A 276 -22.94 1.96 -5.37
CA PHE A 276 -22.97 0.79 -4.50
C PHE A 276 -22.48 1.09 -3.08
N LEU A 277 -21.37 1.82 -2.93
CA LEU A 277 -20.82 2.20 -1.64
C LEU A 277 -21.76 3.16 -0.87
N LEU A 278 -22.49 4.04 -1.56
CA LEU A 278 -23.50 4.90 -0.94
C LEU A 278 -24.63 4.06 -0.31
N ASN A 279 -25.14 3.08 -1.03
CA ASN A 279 -26.15 2.16 -0.52
C ASN A 279 -25.64 1.39 0.70
N LEU A 280 -24.40 0.87 0.61
CA LEU A 280 -23.79 0.14 1.71
C LEU A 280 -23.53 1.03 2.93
N LYS A 281 -23.20 2.30 2.72
CA LYS A 281 -23.07 3.31 3.78
C LYS A 281 -24.40 3.55 4.48
N GLU A 282 -25.51 3.68 3.74
CA GLU A 282 -26.86 3.83 4.33
C GLU A 282 -27.25 2.62 5.18
N GLU A 283 -26.93 1.41 4.74
CA GLU A 283 -27.23 0.19 5.48
C GLU A 283 -26.36 -0.01 6.73
N THR A 284 -25.08 0.37 6.67
CA THR A 284 -24.10 0.01 7.69
C THR A 284 -23.69 1.17 8.60
N GLY A 285 -23.87 2.41 8.15
CA GLY A 285 -23.41 3.62 8.82
C GLY A 285 -21.89 3.86 8.72
N TYR A 286 -21.14 3.02 7.96
CA TYR A 286 -19.69 3.20 7.78
C TYR A 286 -19.38 4.24 6.71
N SER A 287 -18.24 4.93 6.84
CA SER A 287 -17.75 5.85 5.81
C SER A 287 -17.34 5.11 4.54
N LEU A 288 -17.37 5.81 3.39
CA LEU A 288 -16.92 5.20 2.13
C LEU A 288 -15.44 4.82 2.18
N GLN A 289 -14.63 5.51 2.97
CA GLN A 289 -13.23 5.18 3.18
C GLN A 289 -13.06 3.87 3.96
N THR A 290 -13.83 3.70 5.04
CA THR A 290 -13.90 2.45 5.80
C THR A 290 -14.31 1.28 4.90
N LEU A 291 -15.37 1.46 4.11
CA LEU A 291 -15.90 0.43 3.20
C LEU A 291 -14.90 0.07 2.09
N SER A 292 -14.20 1.07 1.53
CA SER A 292 -13.18 0.85 0.50
C SER A 292 -11.99 0.04 1.02
N ALA A 293 -11.55 0.29 2.25
CA ALA A 293 -10.48 -0.50 2.87
C ALA A 293 -10.96 -1.91 3.27
N ALA A 294 -12.19 -2.03 3.79
CA ALA A 294 -12.80 -3.32 4.12
C ALA A 294 -12.96 -4.24 2.89
N TYR A 295 -13.26 -3.67 1.72
CA TYR A 295 -13.28 -4.41 0.44
C TYR A 295 -11.96 -5.16 0.20
N LEU A 296 -10.81 -4.50 0.38
CA LEU A 296 -9.51 -5.10 0.19
C LEU A 296 -9.22 -6.22 1.22
N ILE A 297 -9.55 -5.95 2.49
CA ILE A 297 -9.35 -6.91 3.60
C ILE A 297 -10.20 -8.18 3.41
N SER A 298 -11.32 -8.08 2.71
CA SER A 298 -12.26 -9.19 2.44
C SER A 298 -11.83 -10.10 1.29
N SER A 299 -10.63 -9.92 0.75
CA SER A 299 -10.08 -10.77 -0.32
C SER A 299 -9.81 -12.20 0.14
N PRO A 300 -9.81 -13.20 -0.78
CA PRO A 300 -9.59 -14.62 -0.44
C PRO A 300 -8.14 -14.97 -0.09
N PHE A 301 -7.26 -13.97 -0.07
CA PHE A 301 -5.87 -14.04 0.41
C PHE A 301 -5.62 -12.91 1.42
N GLN A 302 -4.51 -12.96 2.14
CA GLN A 302 -4.20 -11.92 3.14
C GLN A 302 -3.91 -10.58 2.46
N VAL A 303 -4.63 -9.54 2.88
CA VAL A 303 -4.40 -8.17 2.44
C VAL A 303 -4.28 -7.26 3.65
N PHE A 304 -3.24 -6.41 3.63
CA PHE A 304 -2.96 -5.39 4.63
C PHE A 304 -2.86 -4.03 3.93
N PRO A 305 -3.98 -3.33 3.72
CA PRO A 305 -3.97 -2.07 2.97
C PRO A 305 -3.09 -1.02 3.63
N VAL A 306 -2.14 -0.44 2.86
CA VAL A 306 -1.37 0.72 3.31
C VAL A 306 -2.23 1.96 3.15
N THR A 307 -2.53 2.60 4.27
CA THR A 307 -3.38 3.79 4.32
C THR A 307 -2.66 4.92 5.03
N GLY A 308 -2.74 6.12 4.48
CA GLY A 308 -2.26 7.34 5.11
C GLY A 308 -3.41 8.15 5.69
N ALA A 309 -3.18 8.83 6.81
CA ALA A 309 -4.10 9.81 7.39
C ALA A 309 -3.42 11.18 7.47
N ARG A 310 -4.23 12.25 7.40
CA ARG A 310 -3.75 13.63 7.57
C ARG A 310 -4.09 14.19 8.96
N ASN A 311 -4.95 13.53 9.69
CA ASN A 311 -5.35 13.84 11.04
C ASN A 311 -5.95 12.60 11.71
N THR A 312 -6.22 12.69 13.00
CA THR A 312 -6.75 11.59 13.80
C THR A 312 -8.19 11.21 13.44
N GLU A 313 -9.00 12.11 12.90
CA GLU A 313 -10.35 11.82 12.41
C GLU A 313 -10.31 10.90 11.17
N GLN A 314 -9.45 11.22 10.20
CA GLN A 314 -9.24 10.34 9.04
C GLN A 314 -8.63 9.00 9.44
N LEU A 315 -7.74 9.00 10.43
CA LEU A 315 -7.17 7.77 10.96
C LEU A 315 -8.24 6.88 11.59
N GLU A 316 -9.19 7.46 12.32
CA GLU A 316 -10.31 6.71 12.91
C GLU A 316 -11.12 5.97 11.86
N ASP A 317 -11.48 6.65 10.78
CA ASP A 317 -12.22 6.05 9.66
C ASP A 317 -11.45 4.87 9.04
N ILE A 318 -10.13 5.02 8.87
CA ILE A 318 -9.28 3.98 8.29
C ILE A 318 -9.15 2.78 9.24
N VAL A 319 -8.86 3.03 10.51
CA VAL A 319 -8.68 1.99 11.54
C VAL A 319 -9.95 1.19 11.75
N ARG A 320 -11.13 1.84 11.62
CA ARG A 320 -12.42 1.19 11.72
C ARG A 320 -12.59 0.06 10.70
N ALA A 321 -12.00 0.16 9.51
CA ALA A 321 -11.99 -0.95 8.55
C ALA A 321 -11.31 -2.21 9.11
N GLY A 322 -10.32 -2.05 9.97
CA GLY A 322 -9.65 -3.14 10.66
C GLY A 322 -10.40 -3.73 11.86
N GLU A 323 -11.52 -3.16 12.24
CA GLU A 323 -12.36 -3.60 13.36
C GLU A 323 -13.63 -4.31 12.91
N ILE A 324 -14.04 -4.08 11.66
CA ILE A 324 -15.26 -4.63 11.10
C ILE A 324 -14.97 -5.85 10.22
N TYR A 325 -15.99 -6.69 10.07
CA TYR A 325 -16.02 -7.73 9.06
C TYR A 325 -17.24 -7.50 8.17
N ILE A 326 -17.01 -7.44 6.88
CA ILE A 326 -18.06 -7.38 5.86
C ILE A 326 -17.89 -8.60 4.99
N GLU A 327 -18.96 -9.41 4.89
CA GLU A 327 -18.95 -10.60 4.03
C GLU A 327 -18.53 -10.23 2.61
N PRO A 328 -17.56 -10.94 2.00
CA PRO A 328 -17.06 -10.64 0.65
C PRO A 328 -18.19 -10.58 -0.38
N GLU A 329 -19.26 -11.40 -0.19
CA GLU A 329 -20.44 -11.44 -1.03
C GLU A 329 -21.18 -10.10 -1.09
N ARG A 330 -21.11 -9.31 -0.03
CA ARG A 330 -21.74 -7.96 0.03
C ARG A 330 -21.03 -6.94 -0.87
N PHE A 331 -19.78 -7.20 -1.26
CA PHE A 331 -19.05 -6.38 -2.21
C PHE A 331 -19.27 -6.82 -3.66
N ARG A 332 -20.08 -7.86 -3.91
CA ARG A 332 -20.47 -8.26 -5.25
C ARG A 332 -21.48 -7.25 -5.78
N LEU A 333 -21.04 -6.39 -6.67
CA LEU A 333 -21.94 -5.60 -7.50
C LEU A 333 -22.78 -6.56 -8.35
N ASN A 334 -24.09 -6.34 -8.47
CA ASN A 334 -24.97 -7.17 -9.30
C ASN A 334 -24.37 -7.33 -10.72
N GLY A 335 -23.83 -8.51 -11.03
CA GLY A 335 -23.10 -8.81 -12.27
C GLY A 335 -21.60 -8.51 -12.23
N TYR A 336 -21.06 -8.01 -11.12
CA TYR A 336 -19.63 -7.76 -10.92
C TYR A 336 -19.13 -8.76 -9.86
N ASP A 337 -18.57 -9.85 -10.32
CA ASP A 337 -17.84 -10.79 -9.45
C ASP A 337 -16.51 -10.13 -9.09
N SER A 338 -16.19 -9.97 -7.81
CA SER A 338 -14.89 -9.48 -7.33
C SER A 338 -13.70 -10.39 -7.73
N GLY A 339 -14.00 -11.52 -8.37
CA GLY A 339 -13.06 -12.42 -9.06
C GLY A 339 -13.16 -12.37 -10.57
N LYS A 340 -14.05 -11.54 -11.16
CA LYS A 340 -14.16 -11.35 -12.60
C LYS A 340 -14.22 -9.86 -12.90
N ARG A 341 -13.06 -9.21 -13.04
CA ARG A 341 -12.98 -8.05 -13.92
C ARG A 341 -13.38 -8.57 -15.31
N SER A 342 -14.45 -8.03 -15.86
CA SER A 342 -15.10 -8.57 -17.07
C SER A 342 -14.08 -8.80 -18.19
N GLU A 343 -14.20 -9.94 -18.89
CA GLU A 343 -13.45 -10.29 -20.11
C GLU A 343 -13.66 -9.29 -21.28
N ASN A 344 -14.30 -8.14 -21.03
CA ASN A 344 -14.71 -7.17 -22.04
C ASN A 344 -13.76 -5.97 -22.23
N PHE A 345 -12.51 -6.02 -21.74
CA PHE A 345 -11.50 -4.97 -21.98
C PHE A 345 -10.38 -5.36 -22.94
N ILE A 346 -10.64 -6.30 -23.87
CA ILE A 346 -9.80 -6.45 -25.06
C ILE A 346 -10.72 -6.26 -26.28
N ARG A 347 -10.92 -5.02 -26.69
CA ARG A 347 -11.10 -4.61 -28.09
C ARG A 347 -10.65 -3.17 -28.24
#